data_d578ae756483d004b0a75678e67ad268
#
_entry.id   d578ae756483d004b0a75678e67ad268
#
_cell.length_a   1.000
_cell.length_b   1.000
_cell.length_c   1.000
_cell.angle_alpha   90.00
_cell.angle_beta   90.00
_cell.angle_gamma   90.00
#
_symmetry.space_group_name_H-M   'P 1'
#
loop_
_entity.id
_entity.type
_entity.pdbx_description
1 polymer ?
#
loop_
_entity_poly.entity_id
_entity_poly.type
_entity_poly.pdbx_seq_one_letter_code
_entity_poly.pdbx_strand_id
1 'polypeptide(L)'
;DAGLSIATVKYALRTGKSIFGVCLGHQAIAEAMGATVTSAEELMHGKTSMVEHDGSLVFKDVPQPFTATRYHSLAVVDSTVPADMIVTARTTAAMNSKGGVIMGLQHASLPIYGVQFHPESVLTEGGYQMLGNWLESIGLAGAAERAKSLSPMVKF
;
A
#
# COMPACT_ATOMS: atom_id res chain seq x y z
N ASP A 1 -8.85 11.07 12.98
CA ASP A 1 -10.21 10.63 12.63
C ASP A 1 -10.28 10.43 11.11
N ALA A 2 -10.41 9.19 10.66
CA ALA A 2 -10.44 8.84 9.24
C ALA A 2 -11.81 9.09 8.58
N GLY A 3 -12.72 9.76 9.26
CA GLY A 3 -14.05 10.10 8.76
C GLY A 3 -14.81 8.86 8.26
N LEU A 4 -15.23 8.87 6.98
CA LEU A 4 -15.98 7.77 6.38
C LEU A 4 -15.11 6.60 5.90
N SER A 5 -13.78 6.70 5.99
CA SER A 5 -12.86 5.68 5.43
C SER A 5 -13.07 4.30 6.06
N ILE A 6 -13.16 4.21 7.38
CA ILE A 6 -13.41 2.93 8.07
C ILE A 6 -14.78 2.35 7.70
N ALA A 7 -15.82 3.18 7.62
CA ALA A 7 -17.16 2.75 7.20
C ALA A 7 -17.15 2.21 5.76
N THR A 8 -16.40 2.85 4.87
CA THR A 8 -16.21 2.41 3.47
C THR A 8 -15.52 1.05 3.41
N VAL A 9 -14.47 0.84 4.20
CA VAL A 9 -13.79 -0.48 4.27
C VAL A 9 -14.73 -1.55 4.82
N LYS A 10 -15.48 -1.26 5.88
CA LYS A 10 -16.47 -2.21 6.43
C LYS A 10 -17.53 -2.59 5.40
N TYR A 11 -17.97 -1.63 4.59
CA TYR A 11 -18.89 -1.90 3.47
C TYR A 11 -18.24 -2.83 2.44
N ALA A 12 -16.99 -2.62 2.07
CA ALA A 12 -16.27 -3.48 1.14
C ALA A 12 -16.05 -4.90 1.69
N LEU A 13 -15.71 -5.03 2.96
CA LEU A 13 -15.58 -6.32 3.64
C LEU A 13 -16.89 -7.12 3.58
N ARG A 14 -18.03 -6.45 3.73
CA ARG A 14 -19.36 -7.08 3.69
C ARG A 14 -19.82 -7.43 2.27
N THR A 15 -19.49 -6.62 1.29
CA THR A 15 -20.04 -6.71 -0.08
C THR A 15 -19.08 -7.29 -1.11
N GLY A 16 -17.80 -7.43 -0.79
CA GLY A 16 -16.75 -7.85 -1.73
C GLY A 16 -16.37 -6.78 -2.76
N LYS A 17 -16.75 -5.52 -2.55
CA LYS A 17 -16.31 -4.41 -3.41
C LYS A 17 -14.80 -4.23 -3.32
N SER A 18 -14.15 -4.00 -4.46
CA SER A 18 -12.72 -3.75 -4.50
C SER A 18 -12.37 -2.37 -3.94
N ILE A 19 -11.32 -2.34 -3.12
CA ILE A 19 -10.74 -1.11 -2.58
C ILE A 19 -9.22 -1.14 -2.75
N PHE A 20 -8.65 -0.01 -3.12
CA PHE A 20 -7.23 0.28 -3.02
C PHE A 20 -7.03 1.49 -2.11
N GLY A 21 -6.59 1.24 -0.88
CA GLY A 21 -6.37 2.27 0.15
C GLY A 21 -4.94 2.80 0.11
N VAL A 22 -4.79 4.12 0.07
CA VAL A 22 -3.50 4.82 0.08
C VAL A 22 -3.35 5.60 1.37
N CYS A 23 -2.22 5.47 2.04
CA CYS A 23 -1.84 6.16 3.28
C CYS A 23 -2.91 6.02 4.39
N LEU A 24 -3.75 7.02 4.60
CA LEU A 24 -4.88 6.94 5.55
C LEU A 24 -5.87 5.83 5.18
N GLY A 25 -6.07 5.56 3.88
CA GLY A 25 -6.90 4.45 3.41
C GLY A 25 -6.33 3.08 3.77
N HIS A 26 -5.02 2.90 3.69
CA HIS A 26 -4.31 1.71 4.16
C HIS A 26 -4.49 1.50 5.68
N GLN A 27 -4.34 2.58 6.46
CA GLN A 27 -4.55 2.54 7.91
C GLN A 27 -6.01 2.20 8.26
N ALA A 28 -6.97 2.78 7.53
CA ALA A 28 -8.39 2.45 7.70
C ALA A 28 -8.71 0.99 7.40
N ILE A 29 -8.06 0.39 6.39
CA ILE A 29 -8.17 -1.05 6.10
C ILE A 29 -7.65 -1.86 7.30
N ALA A 30 -6.47 -1.53 7.81
CA ALA A 30 -5.87 -2.21 8.95
C ALA A 30 -6.79 -2.16 10.19
N GLU A 31 -7.27 -0.97 10.55
CA GLU A 31 -8.16 -0.79 11.71
C GLU A 31 -9.51 -1.50 11.53
N ALA A 32 -10.13 -1.41 10.36
CA ALA A 32 -11.40 -2.07 10.07
C ALA A 32 -11.30 -3.60 10.16
N MET A 33 -10.14 -4.17 9.91
CA MET A 33 -9.84 -5.60 10.03
C MET A 33 -9.34 -6.01 11.42
N GLY A 34 -9.19 -5.07 12.36
CA GLY A 34 -8.85 -5.33 13.75
C GLY A 34 -7.36 -5.17 14.10
N ALA A 35 -6.53 -4.70 13.18
CA ALA A 35 -5.16 -4.34 13.50
C ALA A 35 -5.07 -2.99 14.22
N THR A 36 -3.97 -2.77 14.92
CA THR A 36 -3.68 -1.50 15.61
C THR A 36 -2.78 -0.62 14.74
N VAL A 37 -3.14 0.65 14.64
CA VAL A 37 -2.33 1.71 14.02
C VAL A 37 -1.86 2.64 15.12
N THR A 38 -0.56 2.89 15.20
CA THR A 38 0.04 3.75 16.22
C THR A 38 1.22 4.53 15.66
N SER A 39 1.78 5.43 16.47
CA SER A 39 2.94 6.22 16.06
C SER A 39 4.09 5.34 15.58
N ALA A 40 4.60 5.63 14.39
CA ALA A 40 5.81 5.01 13.89
C ALA A 40 7.02 5.48 14.73
N GLU A 41 8.02 4.62 14.87
CA GLU A 41 9.26 4.97 15.61
C GLU A 41 10.00 6.15 14.99
N GLU A 42 9.77 6.41 13.71
CA GLU A 42 10.35 7.55 12.98
C GLU A 42 9.27 8.39 12.30
N LEU A 43 9.34 9.70 12.49
CA LEU A 43 8.53 10.65 11.73
C LEU A 43 9.05 10.74 10.29
N MET A 44 8.22 10.31 9.34
CA MET A 44 8.55 10.34 7.92
C MET A 44 7.74 11.41 7.21
N HIS A 45 8.38 12.51 6.88
CA HIS A 45 7.76 13.61 6.14
C HIS A 45 8.56 13.90 4.86
N GLY A 46 8.03 13.50 3.71
CA GLY A 46 8.65 13.71 2.41
C GLY A 46 9.97 12.97 2.21
N LYS A 47 10.25 11.94 3.02
CA LYS A 47 11.44 11.09 2.87
C LYS A 47 11.12 9.88 1.99
N THR A 48 12.13 9.41 1.29
CA THR A 48 12.05 8.15 0.54
C THR A 48 12.59 6.99 1.38
N SER A 49 12.05 5.81 1.12
CA SER A 49 12.54 4.55 1.70
C SER A 49 12.55 3.47 0.61
N MET A 50 13.47 2.52 0.75
CA MET A 50 13.43 1.31 -0.06
C MET A 50 12.39 0.36 0.49
N VAL A 51 11.58 -0.23 -0.39
CA VAL A 51 10.49 -1.14 -0.06
C VAL A 51 10.67 -2.45 -0.81
N GLU A 52 10.56 -3.56 -0.09
CA GLU A 52 10.47 -4.90 -0.65
C GLU A 52 9.02 -5.36 -0.69
N HIS A 53 8.65 -6.13 -1.70
CA HIS A 53 7.27 -6.63 -1.89
C HIS A 53 7.27 -8.11 -2.29
N ASP A 54 6.11 -8.76 -2.20
CA ASP A 54 5.94 -10.19 -2.49
C ASP A 54 5.52 -10.49 -3.93
N GLY A 55 5.41 -9.48 -4.80
CA GLY A 55 4.97 -9.62 -6.19
C GLY A 55 3.48 -9.88 -6.38
N SER A 56 2.67 -9.79 -5.32
CA SER A 56 1.21 -9.97 -5.41
C SER A 56 0.56 -8.88 -6.27
N LEU A 57 -0.74 -9.00 -6.53
CA LEU A 57 -1.51 -8.27 -7.55
C LEU A 57 -1.07 -6.81 -7.77
N VAL A 58 -1.05 -6.00 -6.72
CA VAL A 58 -0.70 -4.56 -6.82
C VAL A 58 0.76 -4.38 -7.24
N PHE A 59 1.64 -5.28 -6.83
CA PHE A 59 3.08 -5.19 -7.05
C PHE A 59 3.59 -5.96 -8.26
N LYS A 60 2.71 -6.56 -9.05
CA LYS A 60 3.11 -7.25 -10.27
C LYS A 60 3.85 -6.29 -11.21
N ASP A 61 5.01 -6.72 -11.69
CA ASP A 61 5.89 -5.95 -12.59
C ASP A 61 6.44 -4.64 -11.98
N VAL A 62 6.32 -4.44 -10.68
CA VAL A 62 6.96 -3.34 -9.95
C VAL A 62 8.41 -3.71 -9.64
N PRO A 63 9.37 -2.78 -9.76
CA PRO A 63 10.76 -3.05 -9.38
C PRO A 63 10.91 -3.63 -7.97
N GLN A 64 11.89 -4.51 -7.77
CA GLN A 64 12.15 -5.19 -6.51
C GLN A 64 13.63 -5.05 -6.12
N PRO A 65 13.96 -4.30 -5.07
CA PRO A 65 13.12 -3.38 -4.31
C PRO A 65 12.79 -2.10 -5.10
N PHE A 66 11.92 -1.25 -4.58
CA PHE A 66 11.59 0.04 -5.18
C PHE A 66 11.67 1.18 -4.16
N THR A 67 11.90 2.39 -4.64
CA THR A 67 11.86 3.61 -3.81
C THR A 67 10.42 4.10 -3.68
N ALA A 68 9.99 4.40 -2.45
CA ALA A 68 8.67 4.96 -2.17
C ALA A 68 8.77 6.24 -1.34
N THR A 69 7.89 7.19 -1.64
CA THR A 69 7.75 8.43 -0.86
C THR A 69 6.83 8.19 0.34
N ARG A 70 7.27 8.60 1.51
CA ARG A 70 6.56 8.45 2.78
C ARG A 70 6.20 9.80 3.38
N TYR A 71 4.92 9.94 3.79
CA TYR A 71 4.38 11.14 4.46
C TYR A 71 3.58 10.76 5.72
N HIS A 72 3.97 9.68 6.42
CA HIS A 72 3.19 9.17 7.54
C HIS A 72 3.95 9.22 8.87
N SER A 73 3.23 9.49 9.93
CA SER A 73 3.69 9.39 11.32
C SER A 73 3.13 8.17 12.05
N LEU A 74 2.21 7.45 11.41
CA LEU A 74 1.55 6.26 11.95
C LEU A 74 1.91 5.05 11.10
N ALA A 75 1.93 3.87 11.72
CA ALA A 75 2.17 2.59 11.08
C ALA A 75 1.31 1.49 11.71
N VAL A 76 1.06 0.43 10.95
CA VAL A 76 0.38 -0.78 11.45
C VAL A 76 1.34 -1.56 12.33
N VAL A 77 0.88 -1.97 13.50
CA VAL A 77 1.65 -2.79 14.45
C VAL A 77 1.64 -4.24 14.02
N ASP A 78 2.81 -4.81 13.75
CA ASP A 78 3.01 -6.17 13.24
C ASP A 78 2.28 -7.25 14.04
N SER A 79 2.42 -7.23 15.35
CA SER A 79 1.83 -8.23 16.24
C SER A 79 0.30 -8.22 16.28
N THR A 80 -0.32 -7.20 15.70
CA THR A 80 -1.79 -7.04 15.67
C THR A 80 -2.42 -7.40 14.33
N VAL A 81 -1.61 -7.77 13.33
CA VAL A 81 -2.09 -8.15 11.99
C VAL A 81 -2.90 -9.44 12.10
N PRO A 82 -4.20 -9.45 11.74
CA PRO A 82 -5.03 -10.65 11.84
C PRO A 82 -4.68 -11.67 10.74
N ALA A 83 -5.13 -12.92 10.94
CA ALA A 83 -4.80 -14.05 10.07
C ALA A 83 -5.33 -13.90 8.62
N ASP A 84 -6.41 -13.14 8.41
CA ASP A 84 -7.00 -12.88 7.09
C ASP A 84 -6.42 -11.63 6.39
N MET A 85 -5.38 -11.04 6.96
CA MET A 85 -4.61 -9.94 6.37
C MET A 85 -3.19 -10.40 6.05
N ILE A 86 -2.77 -10.19 4.80
CA ILE A 86 -1.42 -10.52 4.32
C ILE A 86 -0.60 -9.24 4.23
N VAL A 87 0.59 -9.24 4.82
CA VAL A 87 1.58 -8.18 4.63
C VAL A 87 2.27 -8.42 3.29
N THR A 88 2.10 -7.51 2.35
CA THR A 88 2.59 -7.64 0.96
C THR A 88 3.86 -6.85 0.68
N ALA A 89 4.17 -5.86 1.52
CA ALA A 89 5.38 -5.04 1.37
C ALA A 89 5.85 -4.50 2.73
N ARG A 90 7.19 -4.33 2.82
CA ARG A 90 7.87 -3.74 4.00
C ARG A 90 9.02 -2.85 3.56
N THR A 91 9.40 -1.89 4.41
CA THR A 91 10.70 -1.23 4.24
C THR A 91 11.82 -2.25 4.40
N THR A 92 12.91 -2.07 3.64
CA THR A 92 14.09 -2.96 3.78
C THR A 92 14.71 -2.83 5.16
N ALA A 93 15.18 -3.93 5.72
CA ALA A 93 15.70 -4.01 7.10
C ALA A 93 17.01 -3.23 7.34
N ALA A 94 17.55 -2.56 6.35
CA ALA A 94 18.84 -1.88 6.44
C ALA A 94 18.89 -0.70 7.44
N MET A 95 17.79 -0.32 8.04
CA MET A 95 17.73 0.88 8.88
C MET A 95 17.47 0.64 10.37
N ASN A 96 16.99 -0.52 10.78
CA ASN A 96 16.93 -0.89 12.20
C ASN A 96 16.70 -2.39 12.40
N SER A 97 17.20 -2.91 13.47
CA SER A 97 17.31 -4.34 13.82
C SER A 97 15.99 -5.09 14.11
N LYS A 98 14.82 -4.47 13.85
CA LYS A 98 13.51 -5.01 14.24
C LYS A 98 12.60 -5.45 13.07
N GLY A 99 13.13 -5.57 11.87
CA GLY A 99 12.32 -5.79 10.68
C GLY A 99 11.75 -4.48 10.11
N GLY A 100 11.36 -4.48 8.84
CA GLY A 100 10.87 -3.28 8.16
C GLY A 100 9.45 -2.92 8.58
N VAL A 101 9.11 -1.63 8.43
CA VAL A 101 7.75 -1.11 8.63
C VAL A 101 6.82 -1.71 7.55
N ILE A 102 5.61 -2.09 7.94
CA ILE A 102 4.58 -2.55 6.99
C ILE A 102 4.24 -1.42 6.01
N MET A 103 4.38 -1.70 4.74
CA MET A 103 4.16 -0.75 3.64
C MET A 103 3.08 -1.20 2.67
N GLY A 104 2.64 -2.44 2.73
CA GLY A 104 1.56 -2.99 1.93
C GLY A 104 0.77 -4.06 2.67
N LEU A 105 -0.53 -4.07 2.46
CA LEU A 105 -1.48 -5.03 3.02
C LEU A 105 -2.46 -5.50 1.97
N GLN A 106 -2.94 -6.72 2.12
CA GLN A 106 -3.98 -7.31 1.27
C GLN A 106 -4.86 -8.24 2.11
N HIS A 107 -6.16 -8.23 1.86
CA HIS A 107 -7.04 -9.27 2.40
C HIS A 107 -6.74 -10.63 1.76
N ALA A 108 -6.80 -11.71 2.54
CA ALA A 108 -6.45 -13.04 2.07
C ALA A 108 -7.34 -13.56 0.94
N SER A 109 -8.61 -13.11 0.86
CA SER A 109 -9.59 -13.60 -0.12
C SER A 109 -10.42 -12.52 -0.81
N LEU A 110 -10.60 -11.35 -0.19
CA LEU A 110 -11.38 -10.24 -0.76
C LEU A 110 -10.46 -9.27 -1.53
N PRO A 111 -11.00 -8.54 -2.54
CA PRO A 111 -10.22 -7.61 -3.35
C PRO A 111 -9.97 -6.29 -2.63
N ILE A 112 -9.32 -6.35 -1.47
CA ILE A 112 -9.01 -5.21 -0.61
C ILE A 112 -7.49 -5.11 -0.48
N TYR A 113 -6.94 -3.97 -0.91
CA TYR A 113 -5.50 -3.72 -1.00
C TYR A 113 -5.17 -2.38 -0.35
N GLY A 114 -4.04 -2.30 0.33
CA GLY A 114 -3.57 -1.08 0.95
C GLY A 114 -2.07 -0.87 0.79
N VAL A 115 -1.65 0.38 0.57
CA VAL A 115 -0.25 0.80 0.59
C VAL A 115 -0.08 2.01 1.49
N GLN A 116 0.98 2.00 2.32
CA GLN A 116 1.25 3.10 3.27
C GLN A 116 1.89 4.31 2.60
N PHE A 117 2.61 4.10 1.51
CA PHE A 117 3.25 5.13 0.72
C PHE A 117 2.28 5.75 -0.32
N HIS A 118 2.76 6.73 -1.06
CA HIS A 118 1.98 7.44 -2.09
C HIS A 118 2.41 7.00 -3.49
N PRO A 119 1.66 6.11 -4.17
CA PRO A 119 1.99 5.65 -5.51
C PRO A 119 1.89 6.76 -6.57
N GLU A 120 1.12 7.80 -6.32
CA GLU A 120 0.99 8.97 -7.19
C GLU A 120 2.19 9.93 -7.12
N SER A 121 3.03 9.82 -6.12
CA SER A 121 4.18 10.72 -5.90
C SER A 121 5.26 10.52 -6.95
N VAL A 122 5.85 11.62 -7.41
CA VAL A 122 6.92 11.62 -8.43
C VAL A 122 8.16 10.84 -8.02
N LEU A 123 8.43 10.68 -6.73
CA LEU A 123 9.57 9.94 -6.20
C LEU A 123 9.25 8.48 -5.85
N THR A 124 8.04 8.00 -6.13
CA THR A 124 7.67 6.59 -5.96
C THR A 124 7.87 5.85 -7.28
N GLU A 125 8.79 4.89 -7.28
CA GLU A 125 9.01 4.03 -8.44
C GLU A 125 7.85 3.05 -8.62
N GLY A 126 7.41 2.85 -9.86
CA GLY A 126 6.37 1.88 -10.19
C GLY A 126 4.97 2.21 -9.65
N GLY A 127 4.74 3.42 -9.13
CA GLY A 127 3.45 3.80 -8.58
C GLY A 127 2.30 3.71 -9.57
N TYR A 128 2.52 4.15 -10.81
CA TYR A 128 1.50 4.02 -11.87
C TYR A 128 1.26 2.57 -12.28
N GLN A 129 2.28 1.71 -12.23
CA GLN A 129 2.10 0.28 -12.44
C GLN A 129 1.18 -0.33 -11.37
N MET A 130 1.32 0.07 -10.11
CA MET A 130 0.45 -0.39 -9.01
C MET A 130 -1.01 0.02 -9.26
N LEU A 131 -1.24 1.28 -9.64
CA LEU A 131 -2.58 1.78 -10.00
C LEU A 131 -3.15 1.04 -11.22
N GLY A 132 -2.35 0.84 -12.25
CA GLY A 132 -2.73 0.10 -13.45
C GLY A 132 -3.10 -1.36 -13.14
N ASN A 133 -2.34 -2.03 -12.28
CA ASN A 133 -2.64 -3.40 -11.85
C ASN A 133 -3.99 -3.49 -11.13
N TRP A 134 -4.26 -2.55 -10.22
CA TRP A 134 -5.55 -2.52 -9.53
C TRP A 134 -6.71 -2.20 -10.47
N LEU A 135 -6.58 -1.19 -11.34
CA LEU A 135 -7.59 -0.81 -12.32
C LEU A 135 -7.92 -1.97 -13.28
N GLU A 136 -6.91 -2.71 -13.73
CA GLU A 136 -7.14 -3.90 -14.56
C GLU A 136 -7.91 -4.96 -13.79
N SER A 137 -7.62 -5.17 -12.52
CA SER A 137 -8.31 -6.15 -11.67
C SER A 137 -9.81 -5.86 -11.48
N ILE A 138 -10.23 -4.61 -11.65
CA ILE A 138 -11.63 -4.18 -11.54
C ILE A 138 -12.31 -3.98 -12.89
N GLY A 139 -11.67 -4.40 -13.99
CA GLY A 139 -12.28 -4.49 -15.32
C GLY A 139 -11.79 -3.48 -16.36
N LEU A 140 -10.80 -2.62 -16.03
CA LEU A 140 -10.19 -1.72 -17.03
C LEU A 140 -9.12 -2.49 -17.83
N ALA A 141 -9.55 -3.20 -18.87
CA ALA A 141 -8.67 -4.04 -19.67
C ALA A 141 -7.47 -3.27 -20.25
N GLY A 142 -6.28 -3.85 -20.12
CA GLY A 142 -5.02 -3.27 -20.60
C GLY A 142 -4.46 -2.13 -19.74
N ALA A 143 -5.04 -1.84 -18.57
CA ALA A 143 -4.55 -0.77 -17.70
C ALA A 143 -3.12 -1.03 -17.21
N ALA A 144 -2.79 -2.25 -16.82
CA ALA A 144 -1.45 -2.63 -16.38
C ALA A 144 -0.40 -2.43 -17.48
N GLU A 145 -0.71 -2.79 -18.72
CA GLU A 145 0.20 -2.63 -19.86
C GLU A 145 0.39 -1.15 -20.21
N ARG A 146 -0.67 -0.36 -20.22
CA ARG A 146 -0.58 1.09 -20.45
C ARG A 146 0.23 1.78 -19.36
N ALA A 147 0.14 1.33 -18.12
CA ALA A 147 0.89 1.90 -17.01
C ALA A 147 2.42 1.77 -17.16
N LYS A 148 2.91 0.74 -17.85
CA LYS A 148 4.35 0.53 -18.10
C LYS A 148 5.02 1.69 -18.83
N SER A 149 4.30 2.39 -19.68
CA SER A 149 4.80 3.54 -20.44
C SER A 149 4.68 4.86 -19.69
N LEU A 150 4.00 4.89 -18.55
CA LEU A 150 3.77 6.09 -17.76
C LEU A 150 4.86 6.23 -16.69
N SER A 151 5.32 7.45 -16.50
CA SER A 151 6.25 7.80 -15.43
C SER A 151 5.78 9.08 -14.75
N PRO A 152 5.76 9.14 -13.42
CA PRO A 152 5.47 10.39 -12.72
C PRO A 152 6.60 11.41 -12.86
N MET A 153 7.80 10.95 -13.26
CA MET A 153 8.93 11.84 -13.49
C MET A 153 8.73 12.62 -14.77
N VAL A 154 8.59 13.93 -14.65
CA VAL A 154 8.67 14.84 -15.80
C VAL A 154 10.09 14.77 -16.32
N LYS A 155 10.27 14.25 -17.52
CA LYS A 155 11.55 14.36 -18.24
C LYS A 155 11.63 15.83 -18.72
N PHE A 156 12.52 16.57 -18.09
CA PHE A 156 12.90 17.91 -18.56
C PHE A 156 13.80 17.78 -19.80
#